data_f7ff77b93a5c9f70bf0cf099b83c98f9
#
_entry.id   f7ff77b93a5c9f70bf0cf099b83c98f9
#
_cell.length_a   1.000
_cell.length_b   1.000
_cell.length_c   1.000
_cell.angle_alpha   90.00
_cell.angle_beta   90.00
_cell.angle_gamma   90.00
#
_symmetry.space_group_name_H-M   'P 1'
#
loop_
_entity.id
_entity.type
_entity.pdbx_description
1 polymer ?
#
loop_
_entity_poly.entity_id
_entity_poly.type
_entity_poly.pdbx_seq_one_letter_code
_entity_poly.pdbx_strand_id
1 'polypeptide(L)'
;MNYTERWYTRKVNQQYNEETRRLEALPGDTINGFYRVSNYSASLSLSTKLYGMYKPLFAKKKEIQIRHVFTPQVSLSGAPGFSKYWEEYTDYNGNTQYYSPFTGQPYGVPSREGSGTVSFSISNNLEMKYYDAKKDTLKKVSLIDELGASMSYNMAAKERPWRDLSTNLRLKLTKNYTFNMN
;
A
#
# COMPACT_ATOMS: atom_id res chain seq x y z
N MET A 1 10.05 -2.67 10.12
CA MET A 1 9.74 -1.78 11.24
C MET A 1 10.43 -0.45 10.99
N ASN A 2 9.69 0.66 11.03
CA ASN A 2 10.22 2.01 10.81
C ASN A 2 10.00 2.83 12.07
N TYR A 3 11.04 3.55 12.48
CA TYR A 3 11.00 4.56 13.52
C TYR A 3 11.49 5.88 12.92
N THR A 4 10.75 6.95 13.14
CA THR A 4 11.12 8.30 12.68
C THR A 4 11.04 9.26 13.83
N GLU A 5 12.04 10.09 13.99
CA GLU A 5 12.10 11.13 14.99
C GLU A 5 12.37 12.47 14.30
N ARG A 6 11.63 13.48 14.73
CA ARG A 6 11.75 14.85 14.22
C ARG A 6 11.90 15.79 15.40
N TRP A 7 12.78 16.73 15.25
CA TRP A 7 13.07 17.73 16.26
C TRP A 7 12.60 19.09 15.80
N TYR A 8 11.82 19.73 16.63
CA TYR A 8 11.24 21.03 16.38
C TYR A 8 11.77 22.02 17.41
N THR A 9 12.05 23.24 16.96
CA THR A 9 12.57 24.33 17.81
C THR A 9 11.46 25.24 18.32
N ARG A 10 10.23 25.01 17.85
CA ARG A 10 9.06 25.79 18.26
C ARG A 10 7.78 24.95 18.12
N LYS A 11 6.79 25.31 18.89
CA LYS A 11 5.39 24.93 18.70
C LYS A 11 4.53 26.17 18.60
N VAL A 12 3.42 26.08 17.86
CA VAL A 12 2.49 27.21 17.68
C VAL A 12 1.14 26.75 18.21
N ASN A 13 0.70 27.31 19.33
CA ASN A 13 -0.65 27.10 19.81
C ASN A 13 -1.59 27.92 18.94
N GLN A 14 -2.79 27.40 18.72
CA GLN A 14 -3.80 28.07 17.92
C GLN A 14 -5.09 28.13 18.72
N GLN A 15 -5.81 29.24 18.57
CA GLN A 15 -7.12 29.43 19.17
C GLN A 15 -8.16 29.55 18.08
N TYR A 16 -9.36 29.04 18.33
CA TYR A 16 -10.45 29.19 17.40
C TYR A 16 -11.06 30.59 17.52
N ASN A 17 -11.05 31.31 16.41
CA ASN A 17 -11.65 32.64 16.31
C ASN A 17 -13.09 32.47 15.77
N GLU A 18 -14.09 32.83 16.57
CA GLU A 18 -15.51 32.72 16.22
C GLU A 18 -15.92 33.68 15.09
N GLU A 19 -15.30 34.84 14.99
CA GLU A 19 -15.62 35.84 13.97
C GLU A 19 -15.14 35.40 12.59
N THR A 20 -13.90 34.93 12.51
CA THR A 20 -13.30 34.46 11.25
C THR A 20 -13.59 33.01 10.96
N ARG A 21 -14.12 32.25 11.93
CA ARG A 21 -14.38 30.81 11.89
C ARG A 21 -13.16 29.97 11.51
N ARG A 22 -12.00 30.40 11.99
CA ARG A 22 -10.70 29.75 11.69
C ARG A 22 -9.87 29.59 12.94
N LEU A 23 -8.94 28.64 12.88
CA LEU A 23 -7.84 28.55 13.83
C LEU A 23 -6.81 29.62 13.49
N GLU A 24 -6.48 30.44 14.46
CA GLU A 24 -5.51 31.53 14.33
C GLU A 24 -4.49 31.46 15.44
N ALA A 25 -3.24 31.75 15.10
CA ALA A 25 -2.17 31.93 16.08
C ALA A 25 -2.12 33.40 16.46
N LEU A 26 -2.31 33.69 17.71
CA LEU A 26 -2.18 35.05 18.23
C LEU A 26 -0.69 35.42 18.44
N PRO A 27 -0.35 36.71 18.45
CA PRO A 27 0.99 37.18 18.85
C PRO A 27 1.34 36.63 20.24
N GLY A 28 2.44 35.87 20.35
CA GLY A 28 2.86 35.22 21.59
C GLY A 28 2.53 33.75 21.71
N ASP A 29 1.69 33.20 20.85
CA ASP A 29 1.33 31.76 20.84
C ASP A 29 2.45 30.84 20.30
N THR A 30 3.50 31.43 19.75
CA THR A 30 4.72 30.72 19.36
C THR A 30 5.62 30.52 20.56
N ILE A 31 5.78 29.27 20.98
CA ILE A 31 6.63 28.88 22.10
C ILE A 31 7.89 28.24 21.55
N ASN A 32 9.03 28.92 21.77
CA ASN A 32 10.33 28.36 21.41
C ASN A 32 10.78 27.33 22.44
N GLY A 33 11.40 26.26 21.97
CA GLY A 33 11.86 25.16 22.81
C GLY A 33 12.35 24.00 21.97
N PHE A 34 12.80 22.96 22.64
CA PHE A 34 13.21 21.72 21.97
C PHE A 34 12.11 20.68 22.14
N TYR A 35 11.48 20.29 21.02
CA TYR A 35 10.39 19.35 21.00
C TYR A 35 10.74 18.14 20.13
N ARG A 36 10.57 16.97 20.70
CA ARG A 36 10.80 15.69 20.03
C ARG A 36 9.47 15.04 19.65
N VAL A 37 9.26 14.90 18.35
CA VAL A 37 8.08 14.23 17.79
C VAL A 37 8.54 12.94 17.13
N SER A 38 8.05 11.82 17.61
CA SER A 38 8.42 10.49 17.10
C SER A 38 7.20 9.71 16.67
N ASN A 39 7.37 8.92 15.63
CA ASN A 39 6.38 7.94 15.20
C ASN A 39 7.06 6.64 14.77
N TYR A 40 6.29 5.57 14.83
CA TYR A 40 6.75 4.25 14.40
C TYR A 40 5.64 3.49 13.68
N SER A 41 6.05 2.59 12.81
CA SER A 41 5.17 1.68 12.11
C SER A 41 5.83 0.32 11.96
N ALA A 42 5.02 -0.72 11.85
CA ALA A 42 5.48 -2.06 11.60
C ALA A 42 4.80 -2.62 10.36
N SER A 43 5.53 -3.42 9.61
CA SER A 43 4.99 -4.19 8.49
C SER A 43 5.61 -5.58 8.46
N LEU A 44 4.78 -6.55 8.10
CA LEU A 44 5.17 -7.94 7.86
C LEU A 44 4.61 -8.34 6.51
N SER A 45 5.44 -8.98 5.68
CA SER A 45 5.01 -9.49 4.39
C SER A 45 5.49 -10.93 4.23
N LEU A 46 4.56 -11.80 3.84
CA LEU A 46 4.79 -13.20 3.58
C LEU A 46 4.42 -13.49 2.13
N SER A 47 5.34 -14.09 1.39
CA SER A 47 5.09 -14.53 0.02
C SER A 47 5.74 -15.88 -0.22
N THR A 48 5.14 -16.67 -1.09
CA THR A 48 5.70 -17.95 -1.52
C THR A 48 5.49 -18.14 -3.02
N LYS A 49 6.30 -19.01 -3.63
CA LYS A 49 6.14 -19.39 -5.04
C LYS A 49 5.82 -20.86 -5.12
N LEU A 50 4.67 -21.18 -5.68
CA LEU A 50 4.24 -22.55 -5.96
C LEU A 50 4.39 -22.83 -7.45
N TYR A 51 4.97 -23.96 -7.78
CA TYR A 51 5.26 -24.36 -9.15
C TYR A 51 4.40 -25.57 -9.52
N GLY A 52 3.61 -25.43 -10.58
CA GLY A 52 2.87 -26.53 -11.20
C GLY A 52 3.44 -26.85 -12.59
N MET A 53 3.55 -28.13 -12.90
CA MET A 53 3.95 -28.62 -14.22
C MET A 53 2.83 -29.46 -14.79
N TYR A 54 2.30 -29.06 -15.94
CA TYR A 54 1.17 -29.74 -16.57
C TYR A 54 1.55 -30.22 -17.97
N LYS A 55 1.12 -31.44 -18.30
CA LYS A 55 1.17 -31.96 -19.67
C LYS A 55 -0.24 -31.97 -20.23
N PRO A 56 -0.56 -31.18 -21.26
CA PRO A 56 -1.92 -31.17 -21.83
C PRO A 56 -2.31 -32.52 -22.40
N LEU A 57 -3.50 -33.00 -22.11
CA LEU A 57 -3.99 -34.33 -22.56
C LEU A 57 -4.11 -34.44 -24.09
N PHE A 58 -4.35 -33.31 -24.79
CA PHE A 58 -4.43 -33.25 -26.24
C PHE A 58 -3.05 -33.25 -26.94
N ALA A 59 -1.98 -33.12 -26.16
CA ALA A 59 -0.61 -32.98 -26.70
C ALA A 59 0.18 -34.32 -26.70
N LYS A 60 -0.49 -35.47 -26.75
CA LYS A 60 0.12 -36.79 -26.63
C LYS A 60 1.26 -37.08 -27.64
N LYS A 61 1.33 -36.35 -28.75
CA LYS A 61 2.38 -36.49 -29.79
C LYS A 61 3.39 -35.37 -29.82
N LYS A 62 3.24 -34.33 -28.97
CA LYS A 62 4.17 -33.21 -28.90
C LYS A 62 4.67 -33.08 -27.45
N GLU A 63 5.97 -32.90 -27.28
CA GLU A 63 6.57 -32.64 -25.97
C GLU A 63 6.21 -31.20 -25.49
N ILE A 64 4.94 -31.01 -25.11
CA ILE A 64 4.45 -29.76 -24.59
C ILE A 64 4.41 -29.87 -23.06
N GLN A 65 5.04 -28.93 -22.39
CA GLN A 65 5.01 -28.76 -20.95
C GLN A 65 4.55 -27.36 -20.62
N ILE A 66 3.55 -27.23 -19.75
CA ILE A 66 3.09 -25.94 -19.22
C ILE A 66 3.57 -25.81 -17.80
N ARG A 67 4.33 -24.74 -17.53
CA ARG A 67 4.75 -24.33 -16.20
C ARG A 67 3.84 -23.23 -15.71
N HIS A 68 3.21 -23.45 -14.57
CA HIS A 68 2.44 -22.46 -13.84
C HIS A 68 3.23 -22.04 -12.62
N VAL A 69 3.41 -20.74 -12.43
CA VAL A 69 3.98 -20.15 -11.22
C VAL A 69 2.89 -19.36 -10.54
N PHE A 70 2.49 -19.80 -9.36
CA PHE A 70 1.52 -19.12 -8.52
C PHE A 70 2.23 -18.48 -7.32
N THR A 71 2.08 -17.17 -7.16
CA THR A 71 2.75 -16.40 -6.12
C THR A 71 1.70 -15.69 -5.25
N PRO A 72 1.18 -16.33 -4.18
CA PRO A 72 0.37 -15.66 -3.19
C PRO A 72 1.24 -14.82 -2.25
N GLN A 73 0.72 -13.69 -1.84
CA GLN A 73 1.34 -12.79 -0.88
C GLN A 73 0.30 -12.24 0.07
N VAL A 74 0.65 -12.20 1.35
CA VAL A 74 -0.12 -11.54 2.40
C VAL A 74 0.80 -10.53 3.09
N SER A 75 0.33 -9.31 3.28
CA SER A 75 1.05 -8.31 4.04
C SER A 75 0.17 -7.66 5.10
N LEU A 76 0.76 -7.43 6.25
CA LEU A 76 0.16 -6.72 7.38
C LEU A 76 1.00 -5.48 7.63
N SER A 77 0.37 -4.32 7.73
CA SER A 77 1.04 -3.07 8.10
C SER A 77 0.19 -2.30 9.09
N GLY A 78 0.83 -1.59 10.00
CA GLY A 78 0.12 -0.78 10.97
C GLY A 78 1.02 0.21 11.70
N ALA A 79 0.37 1.26 12.18
CA ALA A 79 0.96 2.26 13.05
C ALA A 79 -0.06 2.64 14.12
N PRO A 80 0.35 2.85 15.37
CA PRO A 80 -0.55 3.37 16.40
C PRO A 80 -0.90 4.83 16.11
N GLY A 81 -1.93 5.33 16.76
CA GLY A 81 -2.25 6.75 16.78
C GLY A 81 -1.29 7.53 17.67
N PHE A 82 -0.95 8.73 17.24
CA PHE A 82 -0.06 9.63 17.98
C PHE A 82 -0.81 10.87 18.50
N SER A 83 -1.95 10.64 19.17
CA SER A 83 -2.83 11.70 19.71
C SER A 83 -2.12 12.68 20.61
N LYS A 84 -1.03 12.28 21.28
CA LYS A 84 -0.21 13.15 22.16
C LYS A 84 0.39 14.37 21.48
N TYR A 85 0.43 14.40 20.14
CA TYR A 85 0.92 15.56 19.37
C TYR A 85 -0.21 16.41 18.80
N TRP A 86 -1.44 16.15 19.22
CA TRP A 86 -2.65 16.81 18.76
C TRP A 86 -3.39 17.40 19.93
N GLU A 87 -3.91 18.60 19.75
CA GLU A 87 -4.76 19.32 20.69
C GLU A 87 -6.16 19.42 20.10
N GLU A 88 -7.16 19.50 20.98
CA GLU A 88 -8.56 19.61 20.59
C GLU A 88 -9.07 21.05 20.73
N TYR A 89 -10.02 21.40 19.90
CA TYR A 89 -10.78 22.64 20.01
C TYR A 89 -12.23 22.40 19.59
N THR A 90 -13.11 23.27 20.03
CA THR A 90 -14.53 23.24 19.61
C THR A 90 -14.75 24.27 18.49
N ASP A 91 -15.35 23.84 17.39
CA ASP A 91 -15.70 24.73 16.29
C ASP A 91 -17.01 25.49 16.57
N TYR A 92 -17.38 26.41 15.65
CA TYR A 92 -18.62 27.19 15.74
C TYR A 92 -19.89 26.33 15.85
N ASN A 93 -19.88 25.12 15.32
CA ASN A 93 -21.04 24.20 15.35
C ASN A 93 -21.07 23.33 16.61
N GLY A 94 -20.16 23.54 17.55
CA GLY A 94 -20.03 22.70 18.75
C GLY A 94 -19.35 21.37 18.52
N ASN A 95 -18.73 21.15 17.36
CA ASN A 95 -18.00 19.90 17.08
C ASN A 95 -16.58 19.96 17.58
N THR A 96 -16.10 18.87 18.16
CA THR A 96 -14.71 18.74 18.54
C THR A 96 -13.85 18.49 17.31
N GLN A 97 -12.87 19.34 17.11
CA GLN A 97 -11.88 19.28 16.04
C GLN A 97 -10.48 19.17 16.64
N TYR A 98 -9.50 18.82 15.81
CA TYR A 98 -8.14 18.59 16.26
C TYR A 98 -7.13 19.33 15.38
N TYR A 99 -6.12 19.92 16.03
CA TYR A 99 -4.97 20.51 15.34
C TYR A 99 -3.69 20.04 16.00
N SER A 100 -2.57 20.22 15.32
CA SER A 100 -1.28 19.98 15.95
C SER A 100 -0.47 21.27 16.03
N PRO A 101 0.10 21.59 17.21
CA PRO A 101 0.99 22.75 17.39
C PRO A 101 2.26 22.70 16.51
N PHE A 102 2.53 21.57 15.88
CA PHE A 102 3.66 21.35 14.97
C PHE A 102 3.29 21.49 13.50
N THR A 103 2.04 21.81 13.19
CA THR A 103 1.59 22.05 11.80
C THR A 103 2.25 23.31 11.23
N GLY A 104 2.53 23.30 9.90
CA GLY A 104 3.21 24.42 9.24
C GLY A 104 4.74 24.47 9.45
N GLN A 105 5.32 23.48 10.10
CA GLN A 105 6.75 23.29 10.23
C GLN A 105 7.31 22.53 9.00
N PRO A 106 8.64 22.52 8.78
CA PRO A 106 9.25 21.83 7.64
C PRO A 106 8.96 20.33 7.56
N TYR A 107 8.65 19.69 8.69
CA TYR A 107 8.34 18.27 8.78
C TYR A 107 6.87 18.06 9.09
N GLY A 108 6.31 16.98 8.52
CA GLY A 108 4.92 16.61 8.79
C GLY A 108 4.71 16.02 10.20
N VAL A 109 3.51 16.15 10.72
CA VAL A 109 3.10 15.62 12.02
C VAL A 109 2.60 14.17 11.85
N PRO A 110 2.90 13.25 12.80
CA PRO A 110 2.33 11.92 12.79
C PRO A 110 0.79 11.94 12.87
N SER A 111 0.14 10.95 12.26
CA SER A 111 -1.32 10.83 12.31
C SER A 111 -1.84 10.70 13.74
N ARG A 112 -2.93 11.39 14.04
CA ARG A 112 -3.61 11.30 15.33
C ARG A 112 -4.18 9.90 15.55
N GLU A 113 -4.75 9.33 14.52
CA GLU A 113 -5.39 8.02 14.55
C GLU A 113 -4.44 6.92 14.10
N GLY A 114 -4.64 5.74 14.68
CA GLY A 114 -3.92 4.55 14.28
C GLY A 114 -4.37 4.07 12.90
N SER A 115 -3.49 3.37 12.22
CA SER A 115 -3.77 2.73 10.94
C SER A 115 -3.39 1.24 10.99
N GLY A 116 -4.15 0.43 10.27
CA GLY A 116 -3.86 -0.98 10.11
C GLY A 116 -4.43 -1.46 8.79
N THR A 117 -3.62 -2.17 8.01
CA THR A 117 -4.05 -2.71 6.72
C THR A 117 -3.52 -4.12 6.54
N VAL A 118 -4.41 -5.03 6.16
CA VAL A 118 -4.06 -6.36 5.66
C VAL A 118 -4.26 -6.36 4.16
N SER A 119 -3.24 -6.72 3.40
CA SER A 119 -3.32 -6.80 1.94
C SER A 119 -3.08 -8.23 1.47
N PHE A 120 -3.89 -8.67 0.54
CA PHE A 120 -3.81 -9.95 -0.13
C PHE A 120 -3.52 -9.70 -1.59
N SER A 121 -2.55 -10.39 -2.14
CA SER A 121 -2.29 -10.37 -3.58
C SER A 121 -1.90 -11.76 -4.08
N ILE A 122 -2.29 -12.02 -5.30
CA ILE A 122 -1.91 -13.22 -6.03
C ILE A 122 -1.36 -12.82 -7.38
N SER A 123 -0.32 -13.50 -7.82
CA SER A 123 0.21 -13.35 -9.17
C SER A 123 0.38 -14.73 -9.80
N ASN A 124 -0.08 -14.87 -11.02
CA ASN A 124 0.00 -16.09 -11.81
C ASN A 124 0.78 -15.82 -13.08
N ASN A 125 1.68 -16.73 -13.41
CA ASN A 125 2.42 -16.73 -14.65
C ASN A 125 2.31 -18.12 -15.28
N LEU A 126 2.01 -18.18 -16.58
CA LEU A 126 1.91 -19.40 -17.36
C LEU A 126 2.87 -19.36 -18.53
N GLU A 127 3.77 -20.33 -18.56
CA GLU A 127 4.75 -20.51 -19.63
C GLU A 127 4.60 -21.90 -20.25
N MET A 128 4.73 -21.95 -21.56
CA MET A 128 4.73 -23.20 -22.33
C MET A 128 6.11 -23.46 -22.92
N LYS A 129 6.60 -24.66 -22.75
CA LYS A 129 7.73 -25.20 -23.48
C LYS A 129 7.25 -26.22 -24.51
N TYR A 130 7.73 -26.13 -25.71
CA TYR A 130 7.45 -27.08 -26.76
C TYR A 130 8.70 -27.32 -27.62
N TYR A 131 8.78 -28.54 -28.17
CA TYR A 131 9.85 -28.90 -29.08
C TYR A 131 9.51 -28.46 -30.51
N ASP A 132 10.39 -27.66 -31.12
CA ASP A 132 10.29 -27.24 -32.51
C ASP A 132 11.10 -28.17 -33.41
N ALA A 133 10.44 -29.15 -34.02
CA ALA A 133 11.07 -30.14 -34.90
C ALA A 133 11.79 -29.56 -36.10
N LYS A 134 11.46 -28.33 -36.56
CA LYS A 134 12.15 -27.67 -37.71
C LYS A 134 13.52 -27.11 -37.31
N LYS A 135 13.71 -26.78 -36.03
CA LYS A 135 14.94 -26.15 -35.53
C LYS A 135 15.68 -27.03 -34.55
N ASP A 136 15.18 -28.23 -34.27
CA ASP A 136 15.74 -29.19 -33.30
C ASP A 136 16.03 -28.54 -31.93
N THR A 137 15.11 -27.66 -31.47
CA THR A 137 15.30 -26.91 -30.24
C THR A 137 14.02 -26.80 -29.41
N LEU A 138 14.19 -26.74 -28.10
CA LEU A 138 13.10 -26.42 -27.18
C LEU A 138 12.84 -24.91 -27.21
N LYS A 139 11.61 -24.53 -27.52
CA LYS A 139 11.13 -23.15 -27.46
C LYS A 139 10.29 -22.92 -26.22
N LYS A 140 10.44 -21.75 -25.63
CA LYS A 140 9.68 -21.25 -24.51
C LYS A 140 8.82 -20.07 -24.94
N VAL A 141 7.53 -20.13 -24.65
CA VAL A 141 6.57 -19.06 -24.92
C VAL A 141 5.81 -18.76 -23.62
N SER A 142 5.68 -17.48 -23.31
CA SER A 142 4.78 -17.02 -22.25
C SER A 142 3.34 -17.08 -22.78
N LEU A 143 2.46 -17.79 -22.11
CA LEU A 143 1.03 -17.80 -22.40
C LEU A 143 0.33 -16.64 -21.69
N ILE A 144 0.62 -16.53 -20.40
CA ILE A 144 0.18 -15.41 -19.54
C ILE A 144 1.42 -14.91 -18.82
N ASP A 145 1.82 -13.70 -19.15
CA ASP A 145 3.00 -13.09 -18.54
C ASP A 145 2.72 -12.71 -17.10
N GLU A 146 1.52 -12.19 -16.85
CA GLU A 146 1.03 -11.90 -15.51
C GLU A 146 -0.50 -11.89 -15.48
N LEU A 147 -1.08 -12.59 -14.53
CA LEU A 147 -2.47 -12.47 -14.12
C LEU A 147 -2.47 -12.26 -12.61
N GLY A 148 -2.69 -11.01 -12.21
CA GLY A 148 -2.68 -10.60 -10.80
C GLY A 148 -4.07 -10.23 -10.32
N ALA A 149 -4.28 -10.41 -9.01
CA ALA A 149 -5.40 -9.85 -8.29
C ALA A 149 -4.93 -9.40 -6.91
N SER A 150 -5.45 -8.27 -6.44
CA SER A 150 -5.13 -7.75 -5.12
C SER A 150 -6.33 -7.09 -4.47
N MET A 151 -6.42 -7.22 -3.15
CA MET A 151 -7.45 -6.64 -2.32
C MET A 151 -6.85 -6.31 -0.95
N SER A 152 -7.37 -5.28 -0.30
CA SER A 152 -6.93 -4.93 1.04
C SER A 152 -8.09 -4.66 1.99
N TYR A 153 -7.83 -4.96 3.27
CA TYR A 153 -8.72 -4.73 4.38
C TYR A 153 -8.13 -3.66 5.30
N ASN A 154 -8.85 -2.55 5.49
CA ASN A 154 -8.46 -1.49 6.41
C ASN A 154 -9.06 -1.75 7.79
N MET A 155 -8.22 -2.14 8.75
CA MET A 155 -8.62 -2.48 10.11
C MET A 155 -9.09 -1.26 10.92
N ALA A 156 -8.69 -0.06 10.52
CA ALA A 156 -9.07 1.19 11.18
C ALA A 156 -10.38 1.80 10.63
N ALA A 157 -10.88 1.31 9.50
CA ALA A 157 -12.11 1.82 8.92
C ALA A 157 -13.34 1.30 9.66
N LYS A 158 -14.22 2.20 10.09
CA LYS A 158 -15.51 1.87 10.72
C LYS A 158 -16.54 1.41 9.70
N GLU A 159 -16.48 1.98 8.48
CA GLU A 159 -17.35 1.65 7.37
C GLU A 159 -16.51 1.26 6.16
N ARG A 160 -16.97 0.29 5.36
CA ARG A 160 -16.31 -0.21 4.15
C ARG A 160 -14.83 -0.53 4.35
N PRO A 161 -14.51 -1.48 5.24
CA PRO A 161 -13.11 -1.82 5.53
C PRO A 161 -12.40 -2.50 4.34
N TRP A 162 -13.16 -3.16 3.46
CA TRP A 162 -12.62 -3.76 2.25
C TRP A 162 -12.47 -2.72 1.14
N ARG A 163 -11.31 -2.70 0.52
CA ARG A 163 -11.08 -1.95 -0.71
C ARG A 163 -11.48 -2.76 -1.93
N ASP A 164 -11.68 -2.09 -3.04
CA ASP A 164 -12.03 -2.72 -4.30
C ASP A 164 -10.98 -3.75 -4.71
N LEU A 165 -11.46 -4.83 -5.35
CA LEU A 165 -10.60 -5.82 -5.97
C LEU A 165 -9.96 -5.21 -7.22
N SER A 166 -8.65 -5.14 -7.22
CA SER A 166 -7.87 -4.75 -8.39
C SER A 166 -7.36 -5.99 -9.10
N THR A 167 -7.54 -6.06 -10.41
CA THR A 167 -7.04 -7.17 -11.24
C THR A 167 -6.17 -6.60 -12.37
N ASN A 168 -5.12 -7.32 -12.72
CA ASN A 168 -4.27 -6.99 -13.84
C ASN A 168 -3.97 -8.22 -14.69
N LEU A 169 -4.07 -8.07 -16.00
CA LEU A 169 -3.72 -9.10 -16.98
C LEU A 169 -2.70 -8.54 -17.96
N ARG A 170 -1.59 -9.25 -18.12
CA ARG A 170 -0.56 -8.95 -19.10
C ARG A 170 -0.31 -10.19 -19.97
N LEU A 171 -0.56 -10.05 -21.27
CA LEU A 171 -0.32 -11.06 -22.27
C LEU A 171 0.79 -10.60 -23.22
N LYS A 172 1.81 -11.42 -23.36
CA LYS A 172 2.89 -11.19 -24.34
C LYS A 172 2.57 -11.93 -25.62
N LEU A 173 1.96 -11.23 -26.59
CA LEU A 173 1.51 -11.84 -27.83
C LEU A 173 2.66 -12.08 -28.82
N THR A 174 3.65 -11.18 -28.85
CA THR A 174 4.87 -11.32 -29.65
C THR A 174 6.07 -10.73 -28.90
N LYS A 175 7.27 -10.80 -29.47
CA LYS A 175 8.47 -10.17 -28.90
C LYS A 175 8.29 -8.65 -28.65
N ASN A 176 7.52 -7.98 -29.54
CA ASN A 176 7.38 -6.53 -29.57
C ASN A 176 5.98 -6.04 -29.18
N TYR A 177 5.03 -6.95 -28.91
CA TYR A 177 3.65 -6.59 -28.61
C TYR A 177 3.18 -7.23 -27.30
N THR A 178 2.78 -6.37 -26.36
CA THR A 178 2.26 -6.75 -25.06
C THR A 178 0.88 -6.12 -24.89
N PHE A 179 -0.11 -6.91 -24.53
CA PHE A 179 -1.44 -6.46 -24.18
C PHE A 179 -1.56 -6.37 -22.65
N ASN A 180 -2.01 -5.21 -22.14
CA ASN A 180 -2.25 -4.98 -20.72
C ASN A 180 -3.71 -4.58 -20.52
N MET A 181 -4.33 -5.13 -19.48
CA MET A 181 -5.67 -4.80 -19.01
C MET A 181 -5.64 -4.71 -17.48
N ASN A 182 -6.20 -3.62 -16.95
CA ASN A 182 -6.35 -3.37 -15.51
C ASN A 182 -7.83 -3.23 -15.16
#